data_4cd7fc9675f2396be98bdfb425c66da8
#
_entry.id   4cd7fc9675f2396be98bdfb425c66da8
#
_cell.length_a   1.000
_cell.length_b   1.000
_cell.length_c   1.000
_cell.angle_alpha   90.00
_cell.angle_beta   90.00
_cell.angle_gamma   90.00
#
_symmetry.space_group_name_H-M   'P 1'
#
loop_
_entity.id
_entity.type
_entity.pdbx_description
1 polymer ?
#
loop_
_entity_poly.entity_id
_entity_poly.type
_entity_poly.pdbx_seq_one_letter_code
_entity_poly.pdbx_strand_id
1 'polypeptide(L)'
;MPLGRTAGDDSTGSSQRKTIVSIVLAVLVIAAVVVAGVYFVKNRDVTATAPPSTPSPTQLPAAEPPVCAEGDALLAAMSTRDKLAQLLMVGVTGADDARAVVANDHVGGIMIGSWTDLTMLGDPLKEIAATAGPLPLAVSTDEEGGRVSRLKSLIGVQESARVLGKTVTPADVHDIALARGKAMKELGITVDFAPDADVSDQGDDTVIGDRSFSDDPQKVTEYAGAYARGLLEAGVTPVLKHFPGHGHASGDSHEGGVVTPPLSELMNDDLVPYRELAQLPGTAVMVGHMQVPGLTGSDPASLNPAAYDLLRTGGYGGLPFNGVVFTDDISSMGAINQSYTVAQAALKALQAGADIALWITTDEVPGVLDALEAAVAAGELDMKRVDASVLRIAALKGKSPRCGG
;
A
#
# COMPACT_ATOMS: atom_id res chain seq x y z
N MET A 1 60.83 -26.54 -52.98
CA MET A 1 60.59 -26.51 -54.47
C MET A 1 59.26 -27.15 -54.74
N PRO A 2 58.37 -26.68 -55.63
CA PRO A 2 58.25 -25.35 -56.26
C PRO A 2 56.85 -24.74 -56.06
N LEU A 3 56.72 -23.43 -56.05
CA LEU A 3 56.15 -22.53 -57.07
C LEU A 3 54.73 -22.83 -57.59
N GLY A 4 53.79 -21.87 -57.37
CA GLY A 4 52.58 -21.80 -58.16
C GLY A 4 51.67 -20.60 -57.82
N ARG A 5 51.94 -19.56 -58.56
CA ARG A 5 51.08 -18.51 -59.20
C ARG A 5 49.77 -18.00 -58.49
N THR A 6 49.80 -16.71 -58.44
CA THR A 6 48.77 -15.69 -58.23
C THR A 6 47.72 -15.68 -59.36
N ALA A 7 46.44 -15.39 -58.97
CA ALA A 7 45.40 -14.86 -59.84
C ALA A 7 44.75 -13.67 -59.15
N GLY A 8 44.70 -12.52 -59.84
CA GLY A 8 44.19 -11.27 -59.38
C GLY A 8 42.65 -11.24 -59.35
N ASP A 9 42.17 -10.45 -58.50
CA ASP A 9 40.73 -10.28 -58.28
C ASP A 9 40.26 -8.88 -58.71
N ASP A 10 39.38 -8.89 -59.71
CA ASP A 10 38.72 -7.73 -60.30
C ASP A 10 37.32 -7.64 -59.70
N SER A 11 37.20 -7.07 -58.50
CA SER A 11 35.88 -6.95 -57.86
C SER A 11 35.50 -5.56 -57.34
N THR A 12 36.13 -4.48 -57.74
CA THR A 12 35.88 -3.11 -57.28
C THR A 12 34.80 -2.31 -58.02
N GLY A 13 34.27 -2.81 -59.15
CA GLY A 13 33.32 -2.09 -60.01
C GLY A 13 31.81 -2.20 -59.59
N SER A 14 31.47 -3.25 -58.90
CA SER A 14 30.03 -3.56 -58.58
C SER A 14 29.50 -2.86 -57.33
N SER A 15 30.34 -2.57 -56.33
CA SER A 15 29.95 -1.98 -55.07
C SER A 15 29.60 -0.49 -55.21
N GLN A 16 30.38 0.29 -55.96
CA GLN A 16 30.13 1.72 -56.14
C GLN A 16 28.82 2.04 -56.90
N ARG A 17 28.43 1.22 -57.88
CA ARG A 17 27.17 1.41 -58.61
C ARG A 17 25.94 1.16 -57.75
N LYS A 18 25.96 0.20 -56.85
CA LYS A 18 24.87 -0.10 -55.90
C LYS A 18 24.70 1.02 -54.86
N THR A 19 25.80 1.58 -54.39
CA THR A 19 25.77 2.70 -53.40
C THR A 19 25.23 3.97 -54.03
N ILE A 20 25.63 4.32 -55.27
CA ILE A 20 25.12 5.53 -55.97
C ILE A 20 23.61 5.41 -56.25
N VAL A 21 23.12 4.26 -56.69
CA VAL A 21 21.69 4.02 -56.94
C VAL A 21 20.87 4.13 -55.66
N SER A 22 21.38 3.63 -54.53
CA SER A 22 20.69 3.74 -53.22
C SER A 22 20.64 5.17 -52.71
N ILE A 23 21.68 5.98 -52.92
CA ILE A 23 21.69 7.39 -52.52
C ILE A 23 20.73 8.22 -53.37
N VAL A 24 20.69 7.97 -54.71
CA VAL A 24 19.74 8.69 -55.58
C VAL A 24 18.28 8.35 -55.26
N LEU A 25 17.97 7.09 -54.94
CA LEU A 25 16.63 6.69 -54.52
C LEU A 25 16.22 7.36 -53.20
N ALA A 26 17.14 7.42 -52.24
CA ALA A 26 16.88 8.08 -50.94
C ALA A 26 16.58 9.60 -51.08
N VAL A 27 17.35 10.28 -51.94
CA VAL A 27 17.15 11.71 -52.23
C VAL A 27 15.83 11.97 -52.95
N LEU A 28 15.41 11.12 -53.87
CA LEU A 28 14.12 11.23 -54.56
C LEU A 28 12.93 10.99 -53.62
N VAL A 29 13.03 10.07 -52.67
CA VAL A 29 12.00 9.82 -51.65
C VAL A 29 11.87 11.01 -50.69
N ILE A 30 12.97 11.61 -50.26
CA ILE A 30 12.97 12.80 -49.41
C ILE A 30 12.34 14.01 -50.15
N ALA A 31 12.70 14.21 -51.43
CA ALA A 31 12.14 15.26 -52.24
C ALA A 31 10.61 15.10 -52.43
N ALA A 32 10.12 13.88 -52.65
CA ALA A 32 8.69 13.59 -52.77
C ALA A 32 7.92 13.86 -51.50
N VAL A 33 8.50 13.53 -50.31
CA VAL A 33 7.88 13.79 -49.02
C VAL A 33 7.81 15.29 -48.70
N VAL A 34 8.83 16.06 -49.07
CA VAL A 34 8.88 17.51 -48.89
C VAL A 34 7.84 18.21 -49.81
N VAL A 35 7.74 17.77 -51.08
CA VAL A 35 6.75 18.33 -52.04
C VAL A 35 5.33 17.98 -51.61
N ALA A 36 5.07 16.75 -51.13
CA ALA A 36 3.77 16.36 -50.59
C ALA A 36 3.41 17.16 -49.32
N GLY A 37 4.40 17.37 -48.42
CA GLY A 37 4.23 18.17 -47.21
C GLY A 37 3.86 19.64 -47.52
N VAL A 38 4.56 20.27 -48.47
CA VAL A 38 4.30 21.66 -48.91
C VAL A 38 2.93 21.80 -49.62
N TYR A 39 2.55 20.78 -50.43
CA TYR A 39 1.24 20.75 -51.10
C TYR A 39 0.08 20.60 -50.08
N PHE A 40 0.30 19.81 -49.03
CA PHE A 40 -0.70 19.60 -47.96
C PHE A 40 -0.88 20.84 -47.07
N VAL A 41 0.19 21.59 -46.83
CA VAL A 41 0.12 22.86 -46.07
C VAL A 41 -0.52 23.99 -46.85
N LYS A 42 -0.37 24.02 -48.19
CA LYS A 42 -0.86 25.11 -49.04
C LYS A 42 -2.35 25.00 -49.38
N ASN A 43 -2.97 23.83 -49.27
CA ASN A 43 -4.38 23.57 -49.56
C ASN A 43 -5.27 23.40 -48.32
N ARG A 44 -4.80 23.80 -47.13
CA ARG A 44 -5.71 23.93 -45.98
C ARG A 44 -6.39 25.32 -46.05
N ASP A 45 -7.60 25.36 -46.52
CA ASP A 45 -8.51 26.45 -46.23
C ASP A 45 -8.62 26.56 -44.70
N VAL A 46 -8.06 27.63 -44.15
CA VAL A 46 -8.19 27.97 -42.74
C VAL A 46 -9.60 28.49 -42.54
N THR A 47 -10.58 27.59 -42.41
CA THR A 47 -11.80 27.95 -41.69
C THR A 47 -11.38 28.16 -40.24
N ALA A 48 -11.42 29.40 -39.79
CA ALA A 48 -11.19 29.77 -38.39
C ALA A 48 -12.26 29.06 -37.53
N THR A 49 -11.95 27.84 -37.09
CA THR A 49 -12.66 27.23 -35.98
C THR A 49 -12.25 27.98 -34.72
N ALA A 50 -13.22 28.46 -33.97
CA ALA A 50 -13.02 29.02 -32.64
C ALA A 50 -12.11 28.10 -31.81
N PRO A 51 -11.21 28.65 -30.97
CA PRO A 51 -10.37 27.82 -30.12
C PRO A 51 -11.29 26.88 -29.33
N PRO A 52 -10.92 25.58 -29.16
CA PRO A 52 -11.68 24.70 -28.33
C PRO A 52 -11.78 25.37 -26.95
N SER A 53 -13.01 25.54 -26.48
CA SER A 53 -13.28 25.96 -25.12
C SER A 53 -12.50 25.00 -24.21
N THR A 54 -11.57 25.53 -23.46
CA THR A 54 -10.92 24.84 -22.36
C THR A 54 -12.05 24.19 -21.55
N PRO A 55 -12.01 22.86 -21.30
CA PRO A 55 -13.00 22.28 -20.40
C PRO A 55 -12.93 23.06 -19.10
N SER A 56 -14.04 23.61 -18.66
CA SER A 56 -14.18 24.19 -17.32
C SER A 56 -13.65 23.13 -16.36
N PRO A 57 -12.81 23.49 -15.38
CA PRO A 57 -12.36 22.53 -14.39
C PRO A 57 -13.64 21.88 -13.81
N THR A 58 -13.73 20.56 -13.91
CA THR A 58 -14.83 19.80 -13.31
C THR A 58 -14.81 20.15 -11.84
N GLN A 59 -15.79 20.91 -11.40
CA GLN A 59 -15.90 21.32 -10.01
C GLN A 59 -16.13 20.03 -9.23
N LEU A 60 -15.15 19.65 -8.39
CA LEU A 60 -15.28 18.50 -7.51
C LEU A 60 -16.58 18.64 -6.71
N PRO A 61 -17.30 17.55 -6.48
CA PRO A 61 -18.49 17.59 -5.63
C PRO A 61 -18.15 18.27 -4.29
N ALA A 62 -19.09 19.03 -3.76
CA ALA A 62 -18.90 19.64 -2.45
C ALA A 62 -18.66 18.52 -1.42
N ALA A 63 -17.64 18.70 -0.56
CA ALA A 63 -17.32 17.72 0.46
C ALA A 63 -18.58 17.44 1.31
N GLU A 64 -18.91 16.15 1.47
CA GLU A 64 -20.00 15.77 2.35
C GLU A 64 -19.72 16.20 3.80
N PRO A 65 -20.77 16.58 4.57
CA PRO A 65 -20.57 16.94 5.96
C PRO A 65 -20.08 15.71 6.75
N PRO A 66 -19.13 15.88 7.69
CA PRO A 66 -18.69 14.78 8.55
C PRO A 66 -19.84 14.32 9.44
N VAL A 67 -19.84 13.05 9.79
CA VAL A 67 -20.74 12.53 10.83
C VAL A 67 -20.10 12.79 12.19
N CYS A 68 -20.69 13.71 12.94
CA CYS A 68 -20.18 14.12 14.26
C CYS A 68 -20.81 13.34 15.44
N ALA A 69 -21.45 12.20 15.15
CA ALA A 69 -22.03 11.27 16.10
C ALA A 69 -21.05 10.14 16.45
N GLU A 70 -21.36 9.40 17.50
CA GLU A 70 -20.60 8.23 17.96
C GLU A 70 -21.52 7.00 18.09
N GLY A 71 -20.93 5.81 18.10
CA GLY A 71 -21.65 4.56 18.31
C GLY A 71 -22.79 4.35 17.29
N ASP A 72 -23.94 3.93 17.76
CA ASP A 72 -25.09 3.63 16.89
C ASP A 72 -25.58 4.85 16.10
N ALA A 73 -25.44 6.06 16.64
CA ALA A 73 -25.82 7.29 15.94
C ALA A 73 -24.88 7.60 14.76
N LEU A 74 -23.59 7.29 14.86
CA LEU A 74 -22.65 7.34 13.76
C LEU A 74 -23.08 6.35 12.65
N LEU A 75 -23.35 5.10 13.03
CA LEU A 75 -23.75 4.08 12.08
C LEU A 75 -25.07 4.40 11.36
N ALA A 76 -26.03 4.98 12.07
CA ALA A 76 -27.33 5.39 11.52
C ALA A 76 -27.21 6.56 10.53
N ALA A 77 -26.18 7.39 10.67
CA ALA A 77 -25.94 8.55 9.80
C ALA A 77 -25.16 8.23 8.52
N MET A 78 -24.61 7.01 8.39
CA MET A 78 -23.83 6.60 7.24
C MET A 78 -24.64 5.71 6.29
N SER A 79 -24.52 5.92 4.97
CA SER A 79 -25.02 4.99 3.97
C SER A 79 -24.26 3.65 4.01
N THR A 80 -24.82 2.60 3.43
CA THR A 80 -24.12 1.32 3.29
C THR A 80 -22.81 1.49 2.52
N ARG A 81 -22.84 2.25 1.41
CA ARG A 81 -21.65 2.52 0.60
C ARG A 81 -20.57 3.26 1.39
N ASP A 82 -20.94 4.29 2.16
CA ASP A 82 -19.97 5.01 3.00
C ASP A 82 -19.34 4.10 4.06
N LYS A 83 -20.15 3.24 4.70
CA LYS A 83 -19.62 2.26 5.65
C LYS A 83 -18.60 1.32 5.00
N LEU A 84 -18.92 0.79 3.80
CA LEU A 84 -18.03 -0.07 3.04
C LEU A 84 -16.77 0.67 2.60
N ALA A 85 -16.89 1.91 2.15
CA ALA A 85 -15.76 2.73 1.75
C ALA A 85 -14.78 2.99 2.91
N GLN A 86 -15.27 3.08 4.16
CA GLN A 86 -14.38 3.21 5.32
C GLN A 86 -13.52 1.97 5.59
N LEU A 87 -13.88 0.81 5.06
CA LEU A 87 -13.12 -0.44 5.17
C LEU A 87 -12.03 -0.57 4.08
N LEU A 88 -11.82 0.47 3.29
CA LEU A 88 -10.86 0.47 2.17
C LEU A 88 -9.71 1.45 2.43
N MET A 89 -8.48 0.99 2.17
CA MET A 89 -7.27 1.82 2.12
C MET A 89 -6.54 1.55 0.81
N VAL A 90 -6.24 2.61 0.04
CA VAL A 90 -5.78 2.48 -1.34
C VAL A 90 -4.53 3.30 -1.60
N GLY A 91 -3.60 2.74 -2.36
CA GLY A 91 -2.40 3.46 -2.78
C GLY A 91 -2.74 4.53 -3.80
N VAL A 92 -2.12 5.71 -3.66
CA VAL A 92 -2.32 6.85 -4.55
C VAL A 92 -1.04 7.25 -5.26
N THR A 93 -1.16 7.77 -6.48
CA THR A 93 -0.01 8.19 -7.28
C THR A 93 0.39 9.65 -7.02
N GLY A 94 -0.52 10.48 -6.52
CA GLY A 94 -0.29 11.90 -6.23
C GLY A 94 -1.57 12.64 -5.83
N ALA A 95 -1.49 13.97 -5.79
CA ALA A 95 -2.57 14.81 -5.25
C ALA A 95 -3.90 14.70 -6.01
N ASP A 96 -3.87 14.61 -7.34
CA ASP A 96 -5.09 14.58 -8.15
C ASP A 96 -5.81 13.23 -8.01
N ASP A 97 -5.06 12.14 -7.98
CA ASP A 97 -5.56 10.80 -7.75
C ASP A 97 -6.15 10.67 -6.33
N ALA A 98 -5.42 11.12 -5.31
CA ALA A 98 -5.90 11.14 -3.93
C ALA A 98 -7.18 12.00 -3.78
N ARG A 99 -7.21 13.18 -4.41
CA ARG A 99 -8.40 14.06 -4.38
C ARG A 99 -9.61 13.39 -5.01
N ALA A 100 -9.41 12.71 -6.14
CA ALA A 100 -10.50 12.02 -6.83
C ALA A 100 -11.10 10.90 -5.97
N VAL A 101 -10.28 9.98 -5.47
CA VAL A 101 -10.78 8.82 -4.71
C VAL A 101 -11.37 9.21 -3.35
N VAL A 102 -10.82 10.24 -2.69
CA VAL A 102 -11.34 10.72 -1.39
C VAL A 102 -12.67 11.45 -1.57
N ALA A 103 -12.80 12.32 -2.58
CA ALA A 103 -14.00 13.14 -2.77
C ALA A 103 -15.15 12.37 -3.43
N ASN A 104 -14.87 11.39 -4.30
CA ASN A 104 -15.90 10.68 -5.06
C ASN A 104 -16.33 9.36 -4.41
N ASP A 105 -15.36 8.64 -3.82
CA ASP A 105 -15.59 7.29 -3.31
C ASP A 105 -15.58 7.22 -1.78
N HIS A 106 -15.21 8.31 -1.08
CA HIS A 106 -15.16 8.43 0.38
C HIS A 106 -14.35 7.33 1.08
N VAL A 107 -13.28 6.84 0.42
CA VAL A 107 -12.43 5.79 0.98
C VAL A 107 -11.95 6.13 2.39
N GLY A 108 -11.86 5.11 3.23
CA GLY A 108 -11.45 5.29 4.63
C GLY A 108 -10.00 5.74 4.77
N GLY A 109 -9.14 5.37 3.83
CA GLY A 109 -7.74 5.74 3.89
C GLY A 109 -7.04 5.73 2.53
N ILE A 110 -5.90 6.43 2.48
CA ILE A 110 -4.96 6.38 1.36
C ILE A 110 -3.58 5.95 1.86
N MET A 111 -2.80 5.30 0.97
CA MET A 111 -1.45 4.87 1.25
C MET A 111 -0.44 5.62 0.38
N ILE A 112 0.61 6.12 1.02
CA ILE A 112 1.77 6.74 0.38
C ILE A 112 2.82 5.67 0.16
N GLY A 113 2.97 5.24 -1.10
CA GLY A 113 3.94 4.22 -1.49
C GLY A 113 5.21 4.82 -2.11
N SER A 114 6.11 3.95 -2.57
CA SER A 114 7.34 4.36 -3.27
C SER A 114 7.10 5.00 -4.63
N TRP A 115 5.92 4.81 -5.21
CA TRP A 115 5.45 5.35 -6.49
C TRP A 115 4.72 6.70 -6.36
N THR A 116 4.42 7.15 -5.14
CA THR A 116 3.63 8.35 -4.90
C THR A 116 4.48 9.62 -5.08
N ASP A 117 3.92 10.63 -5.74
CA ASP A 117 4.51 11.98 -5.77
C ASP A 117 4.39 12.63 -4.39
N LEU A 118 5.52 12.69 -3.68
CA LEU A 118 5.57 13.20 -2.32
C LEU A 118 5.30 14.71 -2.20
N THR A 119 5.25 15.45 -3.31
CA THR A 119 4.88 16.87 -3.28
C THR A 119 3.43 17.10 -2.84
N MET A 120 2.61 16.04 -2.84
CA MET A 120 1.26 16.08 -2.30
C MET A 120 1.18 16.18 -0.78
N LEU A 121 2.28 15.88 -0.05
CA LEU A 121 2.30 15.87 1.41
C LEU A 121 2.31 17.30 1.99
N GLY A 122 1.98 17.42 3.27
CA GLY A 122 1.83 18.71 3.95
C GLY A 122 0.51 19.40 3.61
N ASP A 123 0.55 20.66 3.17
CA ASP A 123 -0.66 21.45 2.95
C ASP A 123 -1.59 20.92 1.85
N PRO A 124 -1.10 20.42 0.69
CA PRO A 124 -1.99 19.81 -0.30
C PRO A 124 -2.77 18.60 0.26
N LEU A 125 -2.12 17.76 1.07
CA LEU A 125 -2.76 16.62 1.71
C LEU A 125 -3.79 17.04 2.76
N LYS A 126 -3.54 18.13 3.50
CA LYS A 126 -4.52 18.68 4.45
C LYS A 126 -5.79 19.15 3.75
N GLU A 127 -5.65 19.78 2.56
CA GLU A 127 -6.78 20.17 1.73
C GLU A 127 -7.57 18.94 1.25
N ILE A 128 -6.88 17.89 0.81
CA ILE A 128 -7.52 16.62 0.41
C ILE A 128 -8.26 16.00 1.60
N ALA A 129 -7.59 15.88 2.75
CA ALA A 129 -8.19 15.32 3.95
C ALA A 129 -9.43 16.10 4.44
N ALA A 130 -9.50 17.41 4.16
CA ALA A 130 -10.67 18.23 4.46
C ALA A 130 -11.89 17.87 3.58
N THR A 131 -11.71 17.14 2.48
CA THR A 131 -12.82 16.64 1.62
C THR A 131 -13.26 15.22 2.00
N ALA A 132 -12.62 14.58 2.99
CA ALA A 132 -12.98 13.23 3.42
C ALA A 132 -14.49 13.14 3.77
N GLY A 133 -15.06 11.97 3.52
CA GLY A 133 -16.47 11.68 3.78
C GLY A 133 -16.84 11.68 5.27
N PRO A 134 -17.59 10.66 5.75
CA PRO A 134 -18.17 10.67 7.10
C PRO A 134 -17.14 10.72 8.23
N LEU A 135 -15.99 10.06 8.05
CA LEU A 135 -14.90 9.99 9.04
C LEU A 135 -13.64 10.71 8.53
N PRO A 136 -12.70 11.07 9.42
CA PRO A 136 -11.39 11.58 8.99
C PRO A 136 -10.68 10.62 8.04
N LEU A 137 -9.89 11.16 7.11
CA LEU A 137 -9.04 10.36 6.24
C LEU A 137 -7.87 9.76 7.04
N ALA A 138 -7.68 8.45 6.96
CA ALA A 138 -6.43 7.83 7.38
C ALA A 138 -5.40 7.96 6.26
N VAL A 139 -4.16 8.29 6.57
CA VAL A 139 -3.06 8.37 5.61
C VAL A 139 -1.93 7.50 6.12
N SER A 140 -1.62 6.43 5.38
CA SER A 140 -0.61 5.45 5.77
C SER A 140 0.65 5.52 4.91
N THR A 141 1.72 4.97 5.45
CA THR A 141 2.98 4.73 4.72
C THR A 141 3.72 3.55 5.37
N ASP A 142 4.74 3.00 4.65
CA ASP A 142 5.73 2.11 5.22
C ASP A 142 6.99 2.92 5.54
N GLU A 143 7.19 3.31 6.79
CA GLU A 143 8.36 4.06 7.23
C GLU A 143 9.11 3.31 8.34
N GLU A 144 9.55 2.09 8.02
CA GLU A 144 10.27 1.19 8.94
C GLU A 144 11.70 1.63 9.22
N GLY A 145 12.28 2.40 8.30
CA GLY A 145 13.72 2.65 8.23
C GLY A 145 14.44 1.69 7.28
N GLY A 146 15.77 1.80 7.19
CA GLY A 146 16.59 0.98 6.30
C GLY A 146 16.10 1.04 4.84
N ARG A 147 15.89 -0.13 4.25
CA ARG A 147 15.43 -0.26 2.85
C ARG A 147 13.93 0.03 2.69
N VAL A 148 13.13 -0.05 3.76
CA VAL A 148 11.70 0.23 3.74
C VAL A 148 11.46 1.60 4.34
N SER A 149 11.68 2.65 3.54
CA SER A 149 11.51 4.05 3.92
C SER A 149 11.01 4.83 2.71
N ARG A 150 9.78 5.32 2.78
CA ARG A 150 9.11 6.07 1.70
C ARG A 150 9.39 7.57 1.80
N LEU A 151 9.64 8.06 3.01
CA LEU A 151 9.75 9.47 3.32
C LEU A 151 11.20 9.95 3.52
N LYS A 152 12.21 9.12 3.25
CA LYS A 152 13.64 9.42 3.49
C LYS A 152 14.14 10.74 2.85
N SER A 153 13.57 11.15 1.72
CA SER A 153 13.91 12.40 1.06
C SER A 153 13.39 13.64 1.79
N LEU A 154 12.38 13.50 2.63
CA LEU A 154 11.73 14.58 3.37
C LEU A 154 12.15 14.63 4.83
N ILE A 155 12.27 13.48 5.51
CA ILE A 155 12.53 13.39 6.95
C ILE A 155 13.87 12.73 7.29
N GLY A 156 14.73 12.51 6.28
CA GLY A 156 16.06 11.93 6.46
C GLY A 156 16.05 10.39 6.51
N VAL A 157 17.26 9.83 6.46
CA VAL A 157 17.48 8.38 6.51
C VAL A 157 17.46 7.91 7.96
N GLN A 158 16.88 6.71 8.19
CA GLN A 158 16.95 5.97 9.44
C GLN A 158 17.59 4.62 9.17
N GLU A 159 18.36 4.12 10.13
CA GLU A 159 18.90 2.75 10.08
C GLU A 159 17.78 1.70 10.13
N SER A 160 18.08 0.49 9.63
CA SER A 160 17.14 -0.64 9.70
C SER A 160 16.91 -1.09 11.13
N ALA A 161 15.79 -1.79 11.38
CA ALA A 161 15.46 -2.34 12.68
C ALA A 161 16.59 -3.25 13.23
N ARG A 162 17.19 -4.08 12.35
CA ARG A 162 18.32 -4.95 12.70
C ARG A 162 19.54 -4.17 13.19
N VAL A 163 19.84 -3.04 12.54
CA VAL A 163 20.95 -2.18 12.97
C VAL A 163 20.61 -1.50 14.29
N LEU A 164 19.41 -0.94 14.42
CA LEU A 164 18.96 -0.34 15.69
C LEU A 164 19.00 -1.35 16.83
N GLY A 165 18.48 -2.54 16.63
CA GLY A 165 18.52 -3.62 17.61
C GLY A 165 19.93 -4.02 18.06
N LYS A 166 20.97 -3.81 17.23
CA LYS A 166 22.36 -4.12 17.55
C LYS A 166 23.15 -2.97 18.15
N THR A 167 22.76 -1.72 17.90
CA THR A 167 23.64 -0.57 18.10
C THR A 167 23.14 0.45 19.13
N VAL A 168 21.85 0.48 19.42
CA VAL A 168 21.24 1.45 20.33
C VAL A 168 20.36 0.77 21.37
N THR A 169 19.93 1.50 22.40
CA THR A 169 19.01 0.99 23.43
C THR A 169 17.55 1.11 23.00
N PRO A 170 16.61 0.36 23.62
CA PRO A 170 15.17 0.55 23.38
C PRO A 170 14.70 2.00 23.66
N ALA A 171 15.29 2.70 24.62
CA ALA A 171 14.99 4.10 24.90
C ALA A 171 15.39 5.00 23.72
N ASP A 172 16.55 4.74 23.12
CA ASP A 172 16.98 5.49 21.91
C ASP A 172 16.04 5.20 20.72
N VAL A 173 15.58 3.95 20.57
CA VAL A 173 14.59 3.56 19.52
C VAL A 173 13.27 4.29 19.72
N HIS A 174 12.80 4.42 20.96
CA HIS A 174 11.61 5.22 21.28
C HIS A 174 11.78 6.67 20.81
N ASP A 175 12.90 7.31 21.17
CA ASP A 175 13.15 8.69 20.83
C ASP A 175 13.30 8.92 19.31
N ILE A 176 13.94 7.97 18.61
CA ILE A 176 14.01 7.95 17.14
C ILE A 176 12.60 7.88 16.54
N ALA A 177 11.77 6.94 16.99
CA ALA A 177 10.41 6.77 16.49
C ALA A 177 9.52 7.98 16.81
N LEU A 178 9.67 8.57 18.00
CA LEU A 178 8.96 9.80 18.38
C LEU A 178 9.32 10.97 17.46
N ALA A 179 10.61 11.17 17.18
CA ALA A 179 11.06 12.25 16.31
C ALA A 179 10.56 12.05 14.87
N ARG A 180 10.64 10.81 14.33
CA ARG A 180 10.10 10.48 13.00
C ARG A 180 8.60 10.63 12.94
N GLY A 181 7.88 10.11 13.94
CA GLY A 181 6.44 10.22 14.03
C GLY A 181 5.95 11.66 14.02
N LYS A 182 6.64 12.56 14.72
CA LYS A 182 6.34 14.01 14.67
C LYS A 182 6.53 14.58 13.27
N ALA A 183 7.63 14.25 12.60
CA ALA A 183 7.86 14.68 11.22
C ALA A 183 6.82 14.11 10.25
N MET A 184 6.46 12.84 10.38
CA MET A 184 5.37 12.23 9.60
C MET A 184 4.02 12.93 9.84
N LYS A 185 3.71 13.26 11.10
CA LYS A 185 2.47 13.97 11.45
C LYS A 185 2.39 15.36 10.80
N GLU A 186 3.49 16.10 10.75
CA GLU A 186 3.57 17.39 10.05
C GLU A 186 3.28 17.26 8.56
N LEU A 187 3.70 16.15 7.93
CA LEU A 187 3.41 15.80 6.55
C LEU A 187 1.97 15.33 6.31
N GLY A 188 1.19 15.07 7.37
CA GLY A 188 -0.19 14.61 7.28
C GLY A 188 -0.37 13.09 7.40
N ILE A 189 0.69 12.33 7.66
CA ILE A 189 0.62 10.89 7.90
C ILE A 189 -0.02 10.62 9.26
N THR A 190 -0.92 9.66 9.32
CA THR A 190 -1.66 9.29 10.54
C THR A 190 -1.46 7.83 10.95
N VAL A 191 -0.99 6.98 10.03
CA VAL A 191 -0.76 5.55 10.23
C VAL A 191 0.61 5.20 9.66
N ASP A 192 1.41 4.44 10.40
CA ASP A 192 2.65 3.86 9.88
C ASP A 192 2.56 2.33 9.93
N PHE A 193 2.77 1.69 8.79
CA PHE A 193 2.90 0.24 8.72
C PHE A 193 4.27 -0.20 9.26
N ALA A 194 4.52 0.18 10.50
CA ALA A 194 5.67 -0.10 11.33
C ALA A 194 5.23 -0.13 12.82
N PRO A 195 5.99 -0.79 13.68
CA PRO A 195 7.19 -1.57 13.40
C PRO A 195 6.91 -2.95 12.82
N ASP A 196 7.91 -3.51 12.13
CA ASP A 196 7.97 -4.94 11.87
C ASP A 196 8.18 -5.68 13.21
N ALA A 197 7.27 -6.58 13.55
CA ALA A 197 7.28 -7.37 14.76
C ALA A 197 7.65 -8.85 14.50
N ASP A 198 8.05 -9.18 13.26
CA ASP A 198 8.52 -10.51 12.88
C ASP A 198 9.84 -10.83 13.58
N VAL A 199 9.95 -12.05 14.07
CA VAL A 199 11.19 -12.62 14.64
C VAL A 199 11.95 -13.31 13.51
N SER A 200 13.23 -12.98 13.27
CA SER A 200 13.95 -13.55 12.13
C SER A 200 15.44 -13.69 12.38
N ASP A 201 15.96 -14.89 12.12
CA ASP A 201 17.38 -15.23 12.03
C ASP A 201 17.93 -15.15 10.60
N GLN A 202 17.07 -14.88 9.63
CA GLN A 202 17.41 -14.85 8.21
C GLN A 202 18.38 -13.71 7.86
N GLY A 203 19.14 -13.91 6.77
CA GLY A 203 20.09 -12.93 6.26
C GLY A 203 19.42 -11.58 5.94
N ASP A 204 20.20 -10.52 6.07
CA ASP A 204 19.69 -9.12 5.95
C ASP A 204 18.99 -8.83 4.61
N ASP A 205 19.34 -9.55 3.53
CA ASP A 205 18.79 -9.35 2.18
C ASP A 205 17.48 -10.15 1.91
N THR A 206 17.01 -10.97 2.88
CA THR A 206 15.76 -11.71 2.71
C THR A 206 14.53 -10.80 2.89
N VAL A 207 13.33 -11.30 2.62
CA VAL A 207 12.10 -10.50 2.63
C VAL A 207 11.88 -9.77 3.96
N ILE A 208 12.09 -10.43 5.09
CA ILE A 208 12.10 -9.80 6.42
C ILE A 208 13.51 -9.31 6.76
N GLY A 209 14.48 -10.20 6.87
CA GLY A 209 15.88 -9.87 7.02
C GLY A 209 16.16 -8.73 8.01
N ASP A 210 16.75 -7.63 7.50
CA ASP A 210 17.11 -6.46 8.31
C ASP A 210 15.92 -5.61 8.80
N ARG A 211 14.69 -5.92 8.38
CA ARG A 211 13.46 -5.30 8.90
C ARG A 211 13.11 -5.79 10.30
N SER A 212 13.52 -7.01 10.67
CA SER A 212 13.39 -7.55 12.03
C SER A 212 14.45 -6.98 12.97
N PHE A 213 14.08 -6.66 14.20
CA PHE A 213 15.01 -6.21 15.24
C PHE A 213 15.97 -7.33 15.71
N SER A 214 15.53 -8.60 15.73
CA SER A 214 16.30 -9.73 16.25
C SER A 214 15.69 -11.08 15.89
N ASP A 215 16.47 -12.13 16.11
CA ASP A 215 16.07 -13.54 16.21
C ASP A 215 15.59 -13.95 17.62
N ASP A 216 15.65 -13.03 18.58
CA ASP A 216 15.14 -13.24 19.93
C ASP A 216 13.78 -12.57 20.08
N PRO A 217 12.68 -13.33 20.30
CA PRO A 217 11.33 -12.78 20.38
C PRO A 217 11.14 -11.82 21.55
N GLN A 218 11.90 -11.95 22.64
CA GLN A 218 11.85 -10.99 23.76
C GLN A 218 12.48 -9.66 23.35
N LYS A 219 13.59 -9.71 22.65
CA LYS A 219 14.25 -8.51 22.11
C LYS A 219 13.38 -7.82 21.06
N VAL A 220 12.74 -8.58 20.16
CA VAL A 220 11.76 -8.00 19.22
C VAL A 220 10.63 -7.30 19.98
N THR A 221 10.08 -7.95 21.02
CA THR A 221 9.04 -7.35 21.88
C THR A 221 9.49 -6.03 22.49
N GLU A 222 10.70 -5.98 23.03
CA GLU A 222 11.23 -4.78 23.68
C GLU A 222 11.45 -3.63 22.69
N TYR A 223 12.11 -3.89 21.57
CA TYR A 223 12.49 -2.87 20.59
C TYR A 223 11.33 -2.41 19.71
N ALA A 224 10.53 -3.34 19.17
CA ALA A 224 9.31 -3.01 18.44
C ALA A 224 8.31 -2.30 19.35
N GLY A 225 8.22 -2.69 20.63
CA GLY A 225 7.40 -1.99 21.61
C GLY A 225 7.85 -0.57 21.88
N ALA A 226 9.15 -0.32 21.95
CA ALA A 226 9.72 1.02 22.08
C ALA A 226 9.40 1.87 20.85
N TYR A 227 9.56 1.31 19.64
CA TYR A 227 9.21 1.99 18.37
C TYR A 227 7.72 2.34 18.31
N ALA A 228 6.84 1.39 18.60
CA ALA A 228 5.39 1.60 18.62
C ALA A 228 4.98 2.70 19.62
N ARG A 229 5.55 2.72 20.82
CA ARG A 229 5.27 3.76 21.83
C ARG A 229 5.73 5.15 21.36
N GLY A 230 6.88 5.26 20.68
CA GLY A 230 7.34 6.53 20.11
C GLY A 230 6.39 7.07 19.04
N LEU A 231 5.88 6.21 18.14
CA LEU A 231 4.87 6.59 17.15
C LEU A 231 3.55 7.04 17.81
N LEU A 232 3.06 6.27 18.81
CA LEU A 232 1.84 6.62 19.56
C LEU A 232 1.97 7.98 20.24
N GLU A 233 3.10 8.27 20.88
CA GLU A 233 3.37 9.57 21.51
C GLU A 233 3.41 10.71 20.50
N ALA A 234 3.86 10.45 19.27
CA ALA A 234 3.81 11.42 18.17
C ALA A 234 2.39 11.61 17.60
N GLY A 235 1.43 10.75 17.96
CA GLY A 235 0.07 10.77 17.40
C GLY A 235 -0.01 10.13 16.01
N VAL A 236 0.84 9.16 15.72
CA VAL A 236 0.81 8.27 14.55
C VAL A 236 0.47 6.86 15.02
N THR A 237 -0.50 6.21 14.38
CA THR A 237 -0.89 4.83 14.70
C THR A 237 0.17 3.86 14.20
N PRO A 238 0.83 3.08 15.08
CA PRO A 238 1.69 1.99 14.64
C PRO A 238 0.85 0.78 14.23
N VAL A 239 1.32 0.07 13.20
CA VAL A 239 0.71 -1.17 12.74
C VAL A 239 1.74 -2.30 12.84
N LEU A 240 1.52 -3.20 13.77
CA LEU A 240 2.38 -4.37 13.97
C LEU A 240 2.21 -5.37 12.83
N LYS A 241 3.29 -5.82 12.23
CA LYS A 241 3.27 -6.72 11.07
C LYS A 241 4.41 -7.75 11.11
N HIS A 242 4.21 -8.90 10.50
CA HIS A 242 3.04 -9.40 9.76
C HIS A 242 2.41 -10.57 10.51
N PHE A 243 1.32 -10.35 11.21
CA PHE A 243 0.64 -11.42 11.96
C PHE A 243 0.23 -12.59 11.02
N PRO A 244 0.38 -13.85 11.40
CA PRO A 244 0.88 -14.37 12.68
C PRO A 244 2.40 -14.61 12.74
N GLY A 245 3.21 -14.06 11.85
CA GLY A 245 4.66 -14.13 11.81
C GLY A 245 5.17 -14.52 10.43
N HIS A 246 5.99 -13.64 9.82
CA HIS A 246 6.61 -13.86 8.51
C HIS A 246 8.11 -14.19 8.62
N GLY A 247 8.72 -13.94 9.78
CA GLY A 247 10.16 -13.96 9.94
C GLY A 247 10.83 -15.31 9.67
N HIS A 248 10.10 -16.41 9.85
CA HIS A 248 10.54 -17.78 9.55
C HIS A 248 9.82 -18.41 8.35
N ALA A 249 9.11 -17.61 7.51
CA ALA A 249 8.42 -18.13 6.34
C ALA A 249 9.38 -18.62 5.25
N SER A 250 8.91 -19.56 4.43
CA SER A 250 9.72 -20.29 3.42
C SER A 250 10.14 -19.45 2.21
N GLY A 251 9.73 -18.19 2.09
CA GLY A 251 10.01 -17.37 0.91
C GLY A 251 9.41 -15.98 0.98
N ASP A 252 9.23 -15.36 -0.19
CA ASP A 252 8.70 -14.01 -0.37
C ASP A 252 7.24 -14.06 -0.84
N SER A 253 6.32 -13.53 -0.03
CA SER A 253 4.89 -13.44 -0.36
C SER A 253 4.59 -12.50 -1.52
N HIS A 254 5.52 -11.62 -1.91
CA HIS A 254 5.41 -10.83 -3.14
C HIS A 254 5.53 -11.68 -4.40
N GLU A 255 6.26 -12.79 -4.34
CA GLU A 255 6.47 -13.69 -5.48
C GLU A 255 5.43 -14.80 -5.58
N GLY A 256 4.87 -15.24 -4.45
CA GLY A 256 3.92 -16.35 -4.43
C GLY A 256 3.51 -16.78 -3.03
N GLY A 257 2.84 -17.91 -2.94
CA GLY A 257 2.45 -18.49 -1.66
C GLY A 257 3.66 -18.92 -0.83
N VAL A 258 3.71 -18.51 0.44
CA VAL A 258 4.77 -18.86 1.39
C VAL A 258 4.19 -19.59 2.59
N VAL A 259 4.97 -20.49 3.17
CA VAL A 259 4.53 -21.34 4.29
C VAL A 259 5.39 -21.01 5.51
N THR A 260 4.75 -20.77 6.64
CA THR A 260 5.41 -20.58 7.92
C THR A 260 5.73 -21.95 8.60
N PRO A 261 6.53 -21.97 9.66
CA PRO A 261 6.48 -23.08 10.61
C PRO A 261 5.05 -23.34 11.10
N PRO A 262 4.76 -24.56 11.64
CA PRO A 262 3.45 -24.86 12.19
C PRO A 262 3.04 -23.89 13.32
N LEU A 263 1.73 -23.67 13.49
CA LEU A 263 1.20 -22.80 14.56
C LEU A 263 1.81 -23.10 15.93
N SER A 264 2.05 -24.39 16.25
CA SER A 264 2.65 -24.79 17.53
C SER A 264 4.07 -24.26 17.74
N GLU A 265 4.81 -23.99 16.68
CA GLU A 265 6.14 -23.37 16.72
C GLU A 265 5.99 -21.85 16.79
N LEU A 266 5.18 -21.23 15.92
CA LEU A 266 4.89 -19.79 15.96
C LEU A 266 4.41 -19.34 17.35
N MET A 267 3.64 -20.17 18.06
CA MET A 267 3.18 -19.89 19.43
C MET A 267 4.31 -19.65 20.41
N ASN A 268 5.49 -20.20 20.19
CA ASN A 268 6.61 -20.08 21.12
C ASN A 268 7.69 -19.10 20.61
N ASP A 269 7.50 -18.52 19.43
CA ASP A 269 8.47 -17.65 18.77
C ASP A 269 7.77 -16.42 18.16
N ASP A 270 7.33 -16.47 16.90
CA ASP A 270 6.81 -15.34 16.14
C ASP A 270 5.59 -14.66 16.78
N LEU A 271 4.77 -15.40 17.54
CA LEU A 271 3.60 -14.85 18.23
C LEU A 271 3.91 -14.27 19.62
N VAL A 272 5.12 -14.46 20.14
CA VAL A 272 5.51 -13.93 21.46
C VAL A 272 5.45 -12.40 21.51
N PRO A 273 5.96 -11.64 20.53
CA PRO A 273 5.87 -10.18 20.55
C PRO A 273 4.43 -9.68 20.61
N TYR A 274 3.51 -10.32 19.90
CA TYR A 274 2.11 -9.88 19.84
C TYR A 274 1.39 -9.99 21.20
N ARG A 275 1.84 -10.86 22.14
CA ARG A 275 1.21 -11.02 23.45
C ARG A 275 1.19 -9.73 24.26
N GLU A 276 2.24 -8.93 24.10
CA GLU A 276 2.38 -7.64 24.78
C GLU A 276 2.03 -6.50 23.83
N LEU A 277 2.58 -6.48 22.62
CA LEU A 277 2.50 -5.33 21.72
C LEU A 277 1.08 -5.05 21.23
N ALA A 278 0.28 -6.09 20.98
CA ALA A 278 -1.12 -5.94 20.62
C ALA A 278 -1.97 -5.33 21.73
N GLN A 279 -1.47 -5.24 22.95
CA GLN A 279 -2.17 -4.63 24.10
C GLN A 279 -1.84 -3.15 24.28
N LEU A 280 -0.93 -2.59 23.50
CA LEU A 280 -0.66 -1.15 23.54
C LEU A 280 -1.87 -0.39 22.97
N PRO A 281 -2.52 0.50 23.75
CA PRO A 281 -3.69 1.22 23.27
C PRO A 281 -3.38 2.09 22.04
N GLY A 282 -4.21 2.03 21.02
CA GLY A 282 -4.01 2.79 19.78
C GLY A 282 -3.16 2.08 18.73
N THR A 283 -2.69 0.87 19.00
CA THR A 283 -1.98 0.04 18.03
C THR A 283 -2.96 -0.72 17.14
N ALA A 284 -2.60 -0.87 15.85
CA ALA A 284 -3.28 -1.74 14.91
C ALA A 284 -2.38 -2.96 14.55
N VAL A 285 -2.95 -3.94 13.85
CA VAL A 285 -2.24 -5.14 13.40
C VAL A 285 -2.47 -5.35 11.90
N MET A 286 -1.45 -5.77 11.18
CA MET A 286 -1.55 -6.21 9.78
C MET A 286 -1.41 -7.73 9.71
N VAL A 287 -2.38 -8.38 9.04
CA VAL A 287 -2.34 -9.82 8.77
C VAL A 287 -1.70 -10.05 7.40
N GLY A 288 -0.60 -10.77 7.37
CA GLY A 288 0.14 -11.10 6.15
C GLY A 288 -0.48 -12.26 5.36
N HIS A 289 0.16 -12.61 4.23
CA HIS A 289 -0.37 -13.58 3.28
C HIS A 289 0.21 -15.00 3.42
N MET A 290 0.81 -15.32 4.58
CA MET A 290 1.40 -16.62 4.80
C MET A 290 0.36 -17.71 4.97
N GLN A 291 0.69 -18.92 4.51
CA GLN A 291 0.00 -20.17 4.82
C GLN A 291 0.55 -20.72 6.13
N VAL A 292 -0.30 -21.05 7.09
CA VAL A 292 0.08 -21.46 8.44
C VAL A 292 -0.40 -22.89 8.70
N PRO A 293 0.50 -23.90 8.65
CA PRO A 293 0.15 -25.28 8.99
C PRO A 293 -0.43 -25.36 10.41
N GLY A 294 -1.56 -26.04 10.55
CA GLY A 294 -2.26 -26.14 11.82
C GLY A 294 -3.18 -24.95 12.19
N LEU A 295 -3.25 -23.92 11.32
CA LEU A 295 -4.18 -22.80 11.46
C LEU A 295 -5.00 -22.57 10.18
N THR A 296 -4.36 -22.16 9.09
CA THR A 296 -5.04 -21.78 7.84
C THR A 296 -4.90 -22.82 6.73
N GLY A 297 -4.04 -23.81 6.93
CA GLY A 297 -3.73 -24.81 5.91
C GLY A 297 -3.05 -24.17 4.70
N SER A 298 -3.64 -24.30 3.52
CA SER A 298 -3.15 -23.73 2.25
C SER A 298 -3.69 -22.35 1.94
N ASP A 299 -4.58 -21.80 2.77
CA ASP A 299 -5.12 -20.46 2.54
C ASP A 299 -4.19 -19.39 3.10
N PRO A 300 -4.04 -18.24 2.42
CA PRO A 300 -3.37 -17.08 2.99
C PRO A 300 -4.05 -16.62 4.29
N ALA A 301 -3.27 -16.32 5.33
CA ALA A 301 -3.80 -15.92 6.63
C ALA A 301 -4.71 -14.69 6.53
N SER A 302 -4.39 -13.73 5.67
CA SER A 302 -5.20 -12.54 5.41
C SER A 302 -6.59 -12.81 4.82
N LEU A 303 -6.82 -14.00 4.23
CA LEU A 303 -8.10 -14.40 3.64
C LEU A 303 -8.79 -15.53 4.43
N ASN A 304 -8.23 -15.93 5.58
CA ASN A 304 -8.75 -17.07 6.35
C ASN A 304 -9.24 -16.62 7.75
N PRO A 305 -10.51 -16.89 8.11
CA PRO A 305 -11.07 -16.45 9.39
C PRO A 305 -10.32 -16.97 10.62
N ALA A 306 -9.65 -18.13 10.54
CA ALA A 306 -8.93 -18.69 11.67
C ALA A 306 -7.78 -17.79 12.16
N ALA A 307 -7.11 -17.05 11.25
CA ALA A 307 -6.06 -16.11 11.63
C ALA A 307 -6.62 -14.91 12.41
N TYR A 308 -7.76 -14.39 11.99
CA TYR A 308 -8.43 -13.30 12.71
C TYR A 308 -9.01 -13.76 14.04
N ASP A 309 -9.61 -14.94 14.09
CA ASP A 309 -10.12 -15.54 15.33
C ASP A 309 -8.99 -15.77 16.34
N LEU A 310 -7.83 -16.25 15.89
CA LEU A 310 -6.63 -16.40 16.71
C LEU A 310 -6.25 -15.07 17.40
N LEU A 311 -6.26 -13.97 16.65
CA LEU A 311 -5.97 -12.62 17.13
C LEU A 311 -7.07 -12.09 18.03
N ARG A 312 -8.33 -12.15 17.56
CA ARG A 312 -9.50 -11.58 18.25
C ARG A 312 -9.82 -12.24 19.57
N THR A 313 -9.57 -13.54 19.70
CA THR A 313 -9.86 -14.31 20.93
C THR A 313 -8.70 -14.35 21.91
N GLY A 314 -7.49 -13.92 21.51
CA GLY A 314 -6.29 -14.07 22.31
C GLY A 314 -5.69 -15.49 22.22
N GLY A 315 -6.12 -16.28 21.23
CA GLY A 315 -5.64 -17.65 21.02
C GLY A 315 -4.13 -17.75 20.74
N TYR A 316 -3.47 -16.66 20.40
CA TYR A 316 -2.02 -16.54 20.26
C TYR A 316 -1.25 -16.49 21.59
N GLY A 317 -1.94 -16.68 22.72
CA GLY A 317 -1.36 -16.66 24.07
C GLY A 317 -1.32 -15.27 24.73
N GLY A 318 -1.97 -14.26 24.09
CA GLY A 318 -2.19 -12.91 24.60
C GLY A 318 -3.63 -12.69 25.06
N LEU A 319 -4.02 -11.43 25.22
CA LEU A 319 -5.41 -11.04 25.48
C LEU A 319 -6.16 -10.83 24.15
N PRO A 320 -7.49 -10.87 24.13
CA PRO A 320 -8.31 -10.54 22.97
C PRO A 320 -7.94 -9.17 22.37
N PHE A 321 -7.69 -9.11 21.06
CA PHE A 321 -7.38 -7.88 20.39
C PHE A 321 -8.63 -7.22 19.80
N ASN A 322 -8.89 -5.98 20.21
CA ASN A 322 -10.08 -5.21 19.79
C ASN A 322 -9.75 -4.00 18.90
N GLY A 323 -8.47 -3.78 18.55
CA GLY A 323 -8.05 -2.72 17.64
C GLY A 323 -8.34 -3.02 16.17
N VAL A 324 -7.97 -2.09 15.30
CA VAL A 324 -8.13 -2.23 13.85
C VAL A 324 -7.16 -3.27 13.29
N VAL A 325 -7.66 -4.12 12.38
CA VAL A 325 -6.86 -5.12 11.67
C VAL A 325 -6.88 -4.82 10.17
N PHE A 326 -5.69 -4.62 9.62
CA PHE A 326 -5.45 -4.44 8.18
C PHE A 326 -5.12 -5.78 7.54
N THR A 327 -5.39 -5.91 6.23
CA THR A 327 -4.67 -6.88 5.40
C THR A 327 -3.32 -6.29 5.00
N ASP A 328 -2.39 -7.14 4.61
CA ASP A 328 -1.30 -6.76 3.72
C ASP A 328 -1.85 -6.46 2.30
N ASP A 329 -1.01 -5.99 1.36
CA ASP A 329 -1.44 -5.61 0.02
C ASP A 329 -2.06 -6.78 -0.76
N ILE A 330 -3.36 -6.68 -1.05
CA ILE A 330 -4.11 -7.73 -1.76
C ILE A 330 -4.02 -7.62 -3.28
N SER A 331 -3.33 -6.63 -3.84
CA SER A 331 -3.32 -6.37 -5.29
C SER A 331 -2.02 -6.75 -5.98
N SER A 332 -0.86 -6.45 -5.39
CA SER A 332 0.43 -6.65 -6.06
C SER A 332 1.19 -7.89 -5.60
N MET A 333 0.80 -8.49 -4.47
CA MET A 333 1.50 -9.64 -3.91
C MET A 333 1.07 -10.95 -4.56
N GLY A 334 2.04 -11.74 -5.07
CA GLY A 334 1.81 -12.99 -5.79
C GLY A 334 1.04 -14.05 -4.98
N ALA A 335 1.14 -14.01 -3.67
CA ALA A 335 0.38 -14.87 -2.76
C ALA A 335 -1.15 -14.71 -2.92
N ILE A 336 -1.63 -13.57 -3.40
CA ILE A 336 -3.05 -13.24 -3.56
C ILE A 336 -3.43 -13.08 -5.04
N ASN A 337 -2.74 -12.21 -5.80
CA ASN A 337 -3.16 -11.78 -7.13
C ASN A 337 -3.11 -12.88 -8.20
N GLN A 338 -2.37 -13.96 -7.95
CA GLN A 338 -2.37 -15.14 -8.82
C GLN A 338 -3.70 -15.92 -8.78
N SER A 339 -4.52 -15.71 -7.75
CA SER A 339 -5.75 -16.49 -7.52
C SER A 339 -7.02 -15.65 -7.42
N TYR A 340 -6.91 -14.37 -7.08
CA TYR A 340 -8.04 -13.49 -6.80
C TYR A 340 -7.89 -12.15 -7.50
N THR A 341 -9.01 -11.59 -7.98
CA THR A 341 -9.11 -10.17 -8.31
C THR A 341 -9.13 -9.34 -7.01
N VAL A 342 -8.82 -8.05 -7.09
CA VAL A 342 -8.86 -7.14 -5.93
C VAL A 342 -10.23 -7.18 -5.24
N ALA A 343 -11.33 -7.14 -6.00
CA ALA A 343 -12.68 -7.20 -5.44
C ALA A 343 -12.97 -8.54 -4.72
N GLN A 344 -12.50 -9.66 -5.27
CA GLN A 344 -12.64 -10.97 -4.63
C GLN A 344 -11.80 -11.06 -3.34
N ALA A 345 -10.57 -10.57 -3.38
CA ALA A 345 -9.67 -10.59 -2.23
C ALA A 345 -10.19 -9.67 -1.12
N ALA A 346 -10.65 -8.45 -1.45
CA ALA A 346 -11.25 -7.53 -0.50
C ALA A 346 -12.48 -8.14 0.19
N LEU A 347 -13.43 -8.70 -0.59
CA LEU A 347 -14.60 -9.38 -0.01
C LEU A 347 -14.20 -10.51 0.93
N LYS A 348 -13.28 -11.39 0.49
CA LYS A 348 -12.81 -12.52 1.32
C LYS A 348 -12.12 -12.06 2.60
N ALA A 349 -11.27 -11.06 2.53
CA ALA A 349 -10.59 -10.51 3.69
C ALA A 349 -11.57 -9.92 4.71
N LEU A 350 -12.55 -9.14 4.26
CA LEU A 350 -13.59 -8.57 5.12
C LEU A 350 -14.51 -9.66 5.71
N GLN A 351 -14.85 -10.69 4.93
CA GLN A 351 -15.56 -11.87 5.43
C GLN A 351 -14.73 -12.64 6.46
N ALA A 352 -13.41 -12.72 6.27
CA ALA A 352 -12.51 -13.40 7.20
C ALA A 352 -12.37 -12.65 8.53
N GLY A 353 -12.40 -11.32 8.56
CA GLY A 353 -12.31 -10.55 9.81
C GLY A 353 -11.43 -9.32 9.77
N ALA A 354 -10.88 -8.97 8.60
CA ALA A 354 -10.21 -7.69 8.40
C ALA A 354 -11.17 -6.52 8.65
N ASP A 355 -10.68 -5.44 9.21
CA ASP A 355 -11.41 -4.18 9.28
C ASP A 355 -11.12 -3.31 8.07
N ILE A 356 -9.88 -3.37 7.56
CA ILE A 356 -9.45 -2.59 6.40
C ILE A 356 -8.75 -3.51 5.41
N ALA A 357 -9.26 -3.54 4.17
CA ALA A 357 -8.58 -4.13 3.03
C ALA A 357 -7.65 -3.09 2.41
N LEU A 358 -6.36 -3.46 2.24
CA LEU A 358 -5.31 -2.61 1.68
C LEU A 358 -4.93 -3.07 0.28
N TRP A 359 -4.84 -2.14 -0.68
CA TRP A 359 -4.19 -2.35 -1.98
C TRP A 359 -3.58 -1.06 -2.53
N ILE A 360 -2.80 -1.15 -3.65
CA ILE A 360 -1.88 -0.08 -4.04
C ILE A 360 -2.35 0.79 -5.21
N THR A 361 -3.60 0.68 -5.67
CA THR A 361 -4.17 1.43 -6.80
C THR A 361 -5.56 1.98 -6.48
N THR A 362 -6.05 2.94 -7.26
CA THR A 362 -7.37 3.55 -7.07
C THR A 362 -8.39 3.08 -8.10
N ASP A 363 -7.94 2.54 -9.24
CA ASP A 363 -8.80 2.20 -10.39
C ASP A 363 -9.90 1.18 -10.05
N GLU A 364 -9.65 0.27 -9.11
CA GLU A 364 -10.57 -0.79 -8.72
C GLU A 364 -11.63 -0.35 -7.70
N VAL A 365 -11.47 0.83 -7.06
CA VAL A 365 -12.33 1.26 -5.94
C VAL A 365 -13.82 1.23 -6.28
N PRO A 366 -14.29 1.80 -7.40
CA PRO A 366 -15.71 1.76 -7.73
C PRO A 366 -16.23 0.31 -7.88
N GLY A 367 -15.46 -0.54 -8.58
CA GLY A 367 -15.82 -1.96 -8.79
C GLY A 367 -15.79 -2.79 -7.50
N VAL A 368 -14.86 -2.51 -6.59
CA VAL A 368 -14.80 -3.14 -5.26
C VAL A 368 -16.02 -2.73 -4.43
N LEU A 369 -16.37 -1.45 -4.39
CA LEU A 369 -17.55 -0.97 -3.67
C LEU A 369 -18.84 -1.61 -4.22
N ASP A 370 -19.01 -1.68 -5.53
CA ASP A 370 -20.17 -2.30 -6.15
C ASP A 370 -20.26 -3.81 -5.81
N ALA A 371 -19.12 -4.51 -5.81
CA ALA A 371 -19.06 -5.91 -5.42
C ALA A 371 -19.40 -6.12 -3.94
N LEU A 372 -18.92 -5.26 -3.05
CA LEU A 372 -19.22 -5.33 -1.62
C LEU A 372 -20.69 -5.00 -1.32
N GLU A 373 -21.28 -4.01 -2.00
CA GLU A 373 -22.73 -3.72 -1.89
C GLU A 373 -23.58 -4.90 -2.36
N ALA A 374 -23.20 -5.55 -3.47
CA ALA A 374 -23.86 -6.75 -3.95
C ALA A 374 -23.74 -7.90 -2.95
N ALA A 375 -22.58 -8.11 -2.34
CA ALA A 375 -22.37 -9.12 -1.30
C ALA A 375 -23.20 -8.87 -0.04
N VAL A 376 -23.35 -7.62 0.37
CA VAL A 376 -24.27 -7.23 1.47
C VAL A 376 -25.71 -7.54 1.09
N ALA A 377 -26.15 -7.18 -0.10
CA ALA A 377 -27.51 -7.44 -0.57
C ALA A 377 -27.82 -8.94 -0.70
N ALA A 378 -26.83 -9.77 -1.04
CA ALA A 378 -26.93 -11.23 -1.09
C ALA A 378 -26.83 -11.89 0.30
N GLY A 379 -26.47 -11.15 1.35
CA GLY A 379 -26.24 -11.71 2.68
C GLY A 379 -24.90 -12.46 2.82
N GLU A 380 -23.98 -12.28 1.86
CA GLU A 380 -22.65 -12.87 1.87
C GLU A 380 -21.66 -12.07 2.75
N LEU A 381 -21.91 -10.78 2.92
CA LEU A 381 -21.19 -9.91 3.86
C LEU A 381 -22.17 -9.38 4.92
N ASP A 382 -21.96 -9.78 6.18
CA ASP A 382 -22.84 -9.39 7.29
C ASP A 382 -22.61 -7.92 7.71
N MET A 383 -23.66 -7.10 7.64
CA MET A 383 -23.64 -5.71 8.05
C MET A 383 -23.24 -5.51 9.51
N LYS A 384 -23.50 -6.47 10.41
CA LYS A 384 -23.03 -6.39 11.79
C LYS A 384 -21.51 -6.39 11.87
N ARG A 385 -20.84 -7.16 10.99
CA ARG A 385 -19.39 -7.17 10.88
C ARG A 385 -18.87 -5.83 10.34
N VAL A 386 -19.50 -5.32 9.26
CA VAL A 386 -19.20 -4.01 8.69
C VAL A 386 -19.33 -2.91 9.76
N ASP A 387 -20.45 -2.87 10.47
CA ASP A 387 -20.72 -1.88 11.53
C ASP A 387 -19.67 -1.96 12.66
N ALA A 388 -19.31 -3.17 13.10
CA ALA A 388 -18.27 -3.36 14.10
C ALA A 388 -16.90 -2.87 13.63
N SER A 389 -16.55 -3.08 12.35
CA SER A 389 -15.32 -2.56 11.76
C SER A 389 -15.33 -1.04 11.65
N VAL A 390 -16.44 -0.43 11.22
CA VAL A 390 -16.60 1.04 11.17
C VAL A 390 -16.40 1.65 12.55
N LEU A 391 -16.94 1.05 13.61
CA LEU A 391 -16.76 1.56 14.99
C LEU A 391 -15.30 1.48 15.44
N ARG A 392 -14.57 0.40 15.13
CA ARG A 392 -13.13 0.30 15.43
C ARG A 392 -12.33 1.34 14.65
N ILE A 393 -12.64 1.52 13.38
CA ILE A 393 -11.99 2.51 12.51
C ILE A 393 -12.28 3.93 13.01
N ALA A 394 -13.51 4.23 13.42
CA ALA A 394 -13.86 5.52 13.98
C ALA A 394 -13.12 5.80 15.30
N ALA A 395 -12.98 4.79 16.16
CA ALA A 395 -12.21 4.90 17.39
C ALA A 395 -10.73 5.18 17.13
N LEU A 396 -10.13 4.53 16.12
CA LEU A 396 -8.74 4.75 15.71
C LEU A 396 -8.52 6.15 15.14
N LYS A 397 -9.41 6.62 14.26
CA LYS A 397 -9.30 7.91 13.57
C LYS A 397 -9.63 9.11 14.45
N GLY A 398 -10.44 8.89 15.50
CA GLY A 398 -10.99 9.97 16.32
C GLY A 398 -12.05 10.81 15.61
N LYS A 399 -12.39 11.96 16.20
CA LYS A 399 -13.39 12.87 15.64
C LYS A 399 -12.84 13.66 14.46
N SER A 400 -13.71 13.93 13.48
CA SER A 400 -13.36 14.82 12.39
C SER A 400 -13.03 16.23 12.92
N PRO A 401 -11.92 16.85 12.47
CA PRO A 401 -11.63 18.25 12.79
C PRO A 401 -12.75 19.21 12.38
N ARG A 402 -13.60 18.81 11.41
CA ARG A 402 -14.76 19.58 10.96
C ARG A 402 -15.96 19.53 11.92
N CYS A 403 -15.92 18.68 12.95
CA CYS A 403 -17.02 18.55 13.90
C CYS A 403 -17.06 19.64 14.96
N GLY A 404 -16.14 20.59 14.98
CA GLY A 404 -16.09 21.70 15.93
C GLY A 404 -16.17 21.21 17.37
N GLY A 405 -15.10 21.23 18.13
CA GLY A 405 -15.11 20.96 19.57
C GLY A 405 -15.30 22.26 20.33
#